data_fec72f2c1d91818630ec8352170064cc
#
_entry.id   fec72f2c1d91818630ec8352170064cc
#
_cell.length_a   1.000
_cell.length_b   1.000
_cell.length_c   1.000
_cell.angle_alpha   90.00
_cell.angle_beta   90.00
_cell.angle_gamma   90.00
#
_symmetry.space_group_name_H-M   'P 1'
#
loop_
_entity.id
_entity.type
_entity.pdbx_description
1 polymer ?
#
loop_
_entity_poly.entity_id
_entity_poly.type
_entity_poly.pdbx_seq_one_letter_code
_entity_poly.pdbx_strand_id
1 'polypeptide(L)'
;MVAPVRPNSTKMYLRDKWIFIPTGTYSPTAPSTALLIGATALDVSKMFFQSSARPSQSTNLAKSPKRIGDGETYEFVGETSVSIGEVRYSFNPQGVALSNEVKAYEKFVPGTTGFLVNRLGIDRDTDLTTGQFVTSYPCECGPQLEVPEGDAEGAEIAIVQTFAQTGPKSIKVALLA
;
A
#
# COMPACT_ATOMS: atom_id res chain seq x y z
N MET A 1 -17.75 11.24 -37.58
CA MET A 1 -16.66 11.04 -36.60
C MET A 1 -17.25 11.30 -35.23
N VAL A 2 -17.31 10.30 -34.37
CA VAL A 2 -17.81 10.46 -32.97
C VAL A 2 -16.70 11.10 -32.16
N ALA A 3 -16.97 12.22 -31.46
CA ALA A 3 -15.99 12.88 -30.63
C ALA A 3 -15.57 11.93 -29.49
N PRO A 4 -14.26 11.83 -29.14
CA PRO A 4 -13.81 10.99 -28.06
C PRO A 4 -14.42 11.47 -26.74
N VAL A 5 -15.13 10.56 -26.06
CA VAL A 5 -15.74 10.84 -24.75
C VAL A 5 -14.67 10.69 -23.69
N ARG A 6 -14.48 11.72 -22.88
CA ARG A 6 -13.57 11.65 -21.72
C ARG A 6 -14.12 10.63 -20.71
N PRO A 7 -13.34 9.60 -20.35
CA PRO A 7 -13.78 8.66 -19.34
C PRO A 7 -13.96 9.34 -17.97
N ASN A 8 -14.97 8.91 -17.24
CA ASN A 8 -15.16 9.37 -15.87
C ASN A 8 -14.00 8.93 -14.99
N SER A 9 -13.38 9.89 -14.31
CA SER A 9 -12.33 9.59 -13.32
C SER A 9 -12.92 9.62 -11.91
N THR A 10 -12.48 8.70 -11.07
CA THR A 10 -12.86 8.66 -9.65
C THR A 10 -11.88 9.50 -8.84
N LYS A 11 -12.41 10.43 -8.03
CA LYS A 11 -11.59 11.22 -7.09
C LYS A 11 -11.04 10.31 -6.00
N MET A 12 -9.79 10.51 -5.61
CA MET A 12 -9.11 9.67 -4.62
C MET A 12 -9.37 10.12 -3.17
N TYR A 13 -9.75 11.36 -2.94
CA TYR A 13 -9.98 11.91 -1.61
C TYR A 13 -11.01 11.07 -0.83
N LEU A 14 -10.62 10.59 0.36
CA LEU A 14 -11.38 9.68 1.23
C LEU A 14 -11.83 8.35 0.58
N ARG A 15 -11.21 7.96 -0.53
CA ARG A 15 -11.56 6.74 -1.28
C ARG A 15 -10.43 5.75 -1.40
N ASP A 16 -9.55 5.75 -0.42
CA ASP A 16 -8.46 4.80 -0.24
C ASP A 16 -8.59 4.13 1.13
N LYS A 17 -8.77 2.83 1.15
CA LYS A 17 -8.78 2.03 2.37
C LYS A 17 -7.56 1.14 2.40
N TRP A 18 -6.82 1.20 3.51
CA TRP A 18 -5.62 0.41 3.73
C TRP A 18 -5.81 -0.55 4.89
N ILE A 19 -5.46 -1.80 4.67
CA ILE A 19 -5.58 -2.86 5.67
C ILE A 19 -4.27 -3.64 5.68
N PHE A 20 -3.71 -3.84 6.85
CA PHE A 20 -2.59 -4.75 7.05
C PHE A 20 -3.09 -6.09 7.59
N ILE A 21 -2.63 -7.17 6.99
CA ILE A 21 -2.87 -8.53 7.45
C ILE A 21 -1.53 -9.28 7.52
N PRO A 22 -1.13 -9.80 8.71
CA PRO A 22 0.07 -10.62 8.85
C PRO A 22 0.00 -11.86 7.97
N THR A 23 1.16 -12.37 7.57
CA THR A 23 1.26 -13.63 6.84
C THR A 23 0.58 -14.77 7.60
N GLY A 24 -0.23 -15.54 6.89
CA GLY A 24 -1.00 -16.65 7.44
C GLY A 24 -1.85 -17.28 6.34
N THR A 25 -3.15 -17.35 6.56
CA THR A 25 -4.11 -17.94 5.61
C THR A 25 -4.53 -17.00 4.47
N TYR A 26 -4.09 -15.75 4.47
CA TYR A 26 -4.45 -14.79 3.42
C TYR A 26 -3.79 -15.13 2.09
N SER A 27 -4.60 -15.18 1.04
CA SER A 27 -4.14 -15.38 -0.33
C SER A 27 -4.36 -14.11 -1.15
N PRO A 28 -3.31 -13.49 -1.71
CA PRO A 28 -3.44 -12.28 -2.51
C PRO A 28 -4.12 -12.51 -3.86
N THR A 29 -4.20 -13.76 -4.33
CA THR A 29 -4.89 -14.16 -5.57
C THR A 29 -6.35 -14.55 -5.35
N ALA A 30 -6.73 -14.81 -4.09
CA ALA A 30 -8.09 -15.16 -3.68
C ALA A 30 -8.41 -14.50 -2.34
N PRO A 31 -8.44 -13.15 -2.28
CA PRO A 31 -8.60 -12.42 -1.03
C PRO A 31 -10.02 -12.60 -0.47
N SER A 32 -10.12 -13.08 0.79
CA SER A 32 -11.40 -13.26 1.47
C SER A 32 -11.78 -12.01 2.25
N THR A 33 -13.04 -11.60 2.13
CA THR A 33 -13.63 -10.52 2.91
C THR A 33 -13.55 -10.82 4.40
N ALA A 34 -13.87 -12.04 4.81
CA ALA A 34 -13.85 -12.46 6.22
C ALA A 34 -12.47 -12.31 6.86
N LEU A 35 -11.38 -12.57 6.12
CA LEU A 35 -10.02 -12.40 6.63
C LEU A 35 -9.63 -10.92 6.78
N LEU A 36 -10.07 -10.06 5.87
CA LEU A 36 -9.74 -8.63 5.88
C LEU A 36 -10.51 -7.83 6.94
N ILE A 37 -11.67 -8.31 7.38
CA ILE A 37 -12.42 -7.72 8.50
C ILE A 37 -12.22 -8.46 9.83
N GLY A 38 -11.49 -9.56 9.80
CA GLY A 38 -11.22 -10.39 10.98
C GLY A 38 -10.27 -9.74 11.98
N ALA A 39 -10.22 -10.31 13.18
CA ALA A 39 -9.42 -9.77 14.31
C ALA A 39 -7.90 -9.71 14.05
N THR A 40 -7.39 -10.50 13.09
CA THR A 40 -5.97 -10.50 12.73
C THR A 40 -5.60 -9.35 11.80
N ALA A 41 -6.54 -8.84 11.00
CA ALA A 41 -6.34 -7.69 10.14
C ALA A 41 -6.43 -6.38 10.93
N LEU A 42 -5.72 -5.36 10.46
CA LEU A 42 -5.76 -4.02 11.02
C LEU A 42 -6.09 -3.01 9.92
N ASP A 43 -7.22 -2.30 10.07
CA ASP A 43 -7.53 -1.15 9.24
C ASP A 43 -6.62 0.02 9.66
N VAL A 44 -5.69 0.39 8.81
CA VAL A 44 -4.71 1.45 9.05
C VAL A 44 -5.03 2.74 8.32
N SER A 45 -6.18 2.80 7.65
CA SER A 45 -6.58 3.93 6.81
C SER A 45 -6.61 5.28 7.53
N LYS A 46 -6.97 5.28 8.82
CA LYS A 46 -7.02 6.49 9.66
C LYS A 46 -5.74 6.71 10.47
N MET A 47 -4.82 5.74 10.45
CA MET A 47 -3.54 5.81 11.17
C MET A 47 -2.43 6.36 10.27
N PHE A 48 -2.51 6.06 8.98
CA PHE A 48 -1.53 6.51 7.99
C PHE A 48 -1.71 7.98 7.64
N PHE A 49 -0.61 8.72 7.61
CA PHE A 49 -0.62 10.06 7.06
C PHE A 49 -0.88 10.04 5.55
N GLN A 50 -1.57 11.03 5.03
CA GLN A 50 -2.02 11.06 3.62
C GLN A 50 -0.87 10.98 2.61
N SER A 51 0.34 11.41 2.97
CA SER A 51 1.53 11.36 2.13
C SER A 51 2.25 10.01 2.14
N SER A 52 1.88 9.10 3.04
CA SER A 52 2.51 7.80 3.23
C SER A 52 1.86 6.69 2.40
N ALA A 53 2.46 5.51 2.41
CA ALA A 53 1.95 4.33 1.70
C ALA A 53 1.62 4.62 0.22
N ARG A 54 2.59 5.23 -0.49
CA ARG A 54 2.48 5.53 -1.93
C ARG A 54 3.34 4.56 -2.74
N PRO A 55 2.83 3.39 -3.10
CA PRO A 55 3.59 2.44 -3.90
C PRO A 55 4.03 3.07 -5.21
N SER A 56 5.31 2.92 -5.50
CA SER A 56 5.93 3.39 -6.73
C SER A 56 6.44 2.21 -7.55
N GLN A 57 6.47 2.39 -8.86
CA GLN A 57 7.01 1.39 -9.77
C GLN A 57 8.07 2.05 -10.63
N SER A 58 9.22 1.43 -10.72
CA SER A 58 10.30 1.81 -11.64
C SER A 58 10.56 0.67 -12.62
N THR A 59 10.64 1.01 -13.89
CA THR A 59 10.96 0.04 -14.94
C THR A 59 12.23 0.49 -15.63
N ASN A 60 13.20 -0.38 -15.68
CA ASN A 60 14.45 -0.14 -16.40
C ASN A 60 14.23 -0.38 -17.88
N LEU A 61 14.70 0.55 -18.73
CA LEU A 61 14.68 0.40 -20.19
C LEU A 61 16.07 0.02 -20.66
N ALA A 62 16.20 -1.15 -21.22
CA ALA A 62 17.44 -1.64 -21.81
C ALA A 62 17.51 -1.25 -23.28
N LYS A 63 18.62 -0.68 -23.72
CA LYS A 63 18.84 -0.36 -25.14
C LYS A 63 19.36 -1.56 -25.91
N SER A 64 18.82 -1.79 -27.10
CA SER A 64 19.36 -2.78 -28.03
C SER A 64 20.76 -2.38 -28.49
N PRO A 65 21.70 -3.34 -28.63
CA PRO A 65 22.96 -3.06 -29.30
C PRO A 65 22.70 -2.63 -30.75
N LYS A 66 23.31 -1.54 -31.18
CA LYS A 66 23.26 -1.08 -32.56
C LYS A 66 24.01 -2.07 -33.47
N ARG A 67 23.39 -2.43 -34.60
CA ARG A 67 24.02 -3.20 -35.67
C ARG A 67 24.55 -2.27 -36.76
N ILE A 68 25.49 -2.75 -37.55
CA ILE A 68 25.99 -1.99 -38.70
C ILE A 68 24.82 -1.78 -39.69
N GLY A 69 24.47 -0.53 -39.94
CA GLY A 69 23.36 -0.15 -40.79
C GLY A 69 22.09 0.28 -40.05
N ASP A 70 22.00 0.14 -38.75
CA ASP A 70 20.85 0.65 -37.98
C ASP A 70 20.91 2.16 -37.83
N GLY A 71 19.90 2.86 -38.36
CA GLY A 71 19.71 4.31 -38.20
C GLY A 71 19.26 4.69 -36.80
N GLU A 72 18.56 3.77 -36.10
CA GLU A 72 17.90 3.99 -34.81
C GLU A 72 18.33 2.95 -33.78
N THR A 73 18.10 3.30 -32.50
CA THR A 73 18.32 2.40 -31.36
C THR A 73 16.97 2.07 -30.77
N TYR A 74 16.68 0.79 -30.56
CA TYR A 74 15.43 0.33 -29.95
C TYR A 74 15.61 0.11 -28.46
N GLU A 75 14.54 0.33 -27.69
CA GLU A 75 14.50 0.08 -26.25
C GLU A 75 13.59 -1.11 -25.93
N PHE A 76 14.02 -1.92 -24.97
CA PHE A 76 13.25 -3.03 -24.43
C PHE A 76 12.89 -2.76 -22.98
N VAL A 77 11.72 -3.21 -22.56
CA VAL A 77 11.32 -3.20 -21.15
C VAL A 77 12.18 -4.22 -20.41
N GLY A 78 13.03 -3.73 -19.53
CA GLY A 78 13.89 -4.53 -18.66
C GLY A 78 13.22 -4.88 -17.33
N GLU A 79 14.01 -4.93 -16.27
CA GLU A 79 13.56 -5.24 -14.93
C GLU A 79 12.61 -4.15 -14.40
N THR A 80 11.52 -4.60 -13.76
CA THR A 80 10.57 -3.72 -13.08
C THR A 80 10.65 -3.97 -11.59
N SER A 81 10.92 -2.91 -10.82
CA SER A 81 10.87 -2.93 -9.37
C SER A 81 9.65 -2.18 -8.85
N VAL A 82 9.06 -2.67 -7.78
CA VAL A 82 7.97 -2.02 -7.07
C VAL A 82 8.42 -1.79 -5.63
N SER A 83 8.15 -0.60 -5.11
CA SER A 83 8.45 -0.24 -3.72
C SER A 83 7.19 0.30 -3.07
N ILE A 84 6.89 -0.13 -1.87
CA ILE A 84 5.84 0.47 -1.03
C ILE A 84 6.33 1.81 -0.48
N GLY A 85 7.65 1.91 -0.29
CA GLY A 85 8.29 3.11 0.22
C GLY A 85 8.18 3.26 1.73
N GLU A 86 8.35 4.49 2.17
CA GLU A 86 8.24 4.88 3.57
C GLU A 86 6.78 5.04 3.97
N VAL A 87 6.42 4.45 5.09
CA VAL A 87 5.09 4.59 5.68
C VAL A 87 5.21 5.39 6.97
N ARG A 88 4.36 6.41 7.10
CA ARG A 88 4.24 7.23 8.29
C ARG A 88 2.88 7.02 8.91
N TYR A 89 2.85 6.80 10.21
CA TYR A 89 1.61 6.60 10.94
C TYR A 89 1.65 7.25 12.33
N SER A 90 0.48 7.64 12.81
CA SER A 90 0.32 8.30 14.11
C SER A 90 0.73 7.35 15.24
N PHE A 91 1.37 7.91 16.26
CA PHE A 91 1.83 7.19 17.43
C PHE A 91 1.76 8.06 18.69
N ASN A 92 1.27 7.49 19.77
CA ASN A 92 1.32 8.10 21.08
C ASN A 92 2.18 7.24 22.01
N PRO A 93 3.41 7.68 22.36
CA PRO A 93 4.31 6.89 23.21
C PRO A 93 3.79 6.66 24.63
N GLN A 94 2.80 7.44 25.08
CA GLN A 94 2.12 7.28 26.36
C GLN A 94 0.75 6.62 26.23
N GLY A 95 0.41 6.15 25.04
CA GLY A 95 -0.87 5.50 24.78
C GLY A 95 -1.01 4.15 25.49
N VAL A 96 -2.25 3.80 25.82
CA VAL A 96 -2.56 2.50 26.40
C VAL A 96 -2.43 1.42 25.32
N ALA A 97 -1.83 0.29 25.68
CA ALA A 97 -1.69 -0.87 24.80
C ALA A 97 -3.02 -1.25 24.11
N LEU A 98 -2.95 -1.64 22.84
CA LEU A 98 -4.09 -1.98 21.98
C LEU A 98 -5.07 -0.82 21.69
N SER A 99 -4.81 0.41 22.17
CA SER A 99 -5.57 1.58 21.75
C SER A 99 -5.32 1.91 20.29
N ASN A 100 -6.19 2.68 19.66
CA ASN A 100 -6.00 3.09 18.26
C ASN A 100 -4.73 3.93 18.06
N GLU A 101 -4.18 4.53 19.12
CA GLU A 101 -3.00 5.38 19.11
C GLU A 101 -1.68 4.60 19.04
N VAL A 102 -1.66 3.33 19.47
CA VAL A 102 -0.46 2.49 19.47
C VAL A 102 -0.59 1.20 18.66
N LYS A 103 -1.80 0.88 18.22
CA LYS A 103 -2.13 -0.40 17.57
C LYS A 103 -1.30 -0.68 16.31
N ALA A 104 -1.02 0.36 15.51
CA ALA A 104 -0.18 0.21 14.32
C ALA A 104 1.28 -0.10 14.71
N TYR A 105 1.81 0.60 15.71
CA TYR A 105 3.15 0.37 16.24
C TYR A 105 3.32 -1.06 16.76
N GLU A 106 2.37 -1.55 17.55
CA GLU A 106 2.39 -2.92 18.09
C GLU A 106 2.21 -3.99 17.02
N LYS A 107 1.53 -3.67 15.92
CA LYS A 107 1.28 -4.62 14.82
C LYS A 107 2.43 -4.69 13.81
N PHE A 108 3.12 -3.58 13.59
CA PHE A 108 4.20 -3.46 12.61
C PHE A 108 5.59 -3.74 13.21
N VAL A 109 5.67 -4.74 14.10
CA VAL A 109 6.96 -5.12 14.70
C VAL A 109 7.98 -5.41 13.59
N PRO A 110 9.23 -4.89 13.69
CA PRO A 110 10.28 -5.16 12.71
C PRO A 110 10.46 -6.66 12.43
N GLY A 111 10.57 -7.04 11.15
CA GLY A 111 10.63 -8.43 10.70
C GLY A 111 9.27 -9.11 10.54
N THR A 112 8.17 -8.46 10.92
CA THR A 112 6.83 -9.02 10.66
C THR A 112 6.55 -9.01 9.17
N THR A 113 6.21 -10.17 8.62
CA THR A 113 5.78 -10.31 7.23
C THR A 113 4.26 -10.29 7.13
N GLY A 114 3.76 -9.73 6.03
CA GLY A 114 2.32 -9.62 5.82
C GLY A 114 1.96 -9.07 4.45
N PHE A 115 0.72 -8.64 4.34
CA PHE A 115 0.19 -8.00 3.15
C PHE A 115 -0.40 -6.65 3.50
N LEU A 116 0.02 -5.63 2.79
CA LEU A 116 -0.63 -4.33 2.80
C LEU A 116 -1.66 -4.32 1.67
N VAL A 117 -2.93 -4.32 2.03
CA VAL A 117 -4.05 -4.43 1.09
C VAL A 117 -4.70 -3.08 0.91
N ASN A 118 -4.84 -2.66 -0.33
CA ASN A 118 -5.44 -1.38 -0.68
C ASN A 118 -6.73 -1.57 -1.49
N ARG A 119 -7.81 -0.91 -1.08
CA ARG A 119 -9.03 -0.75 -1.85
C ARG A 119 -9.18 0.70 -2.29
N LEU A 120 -9.21 0.94 -3.59
CA LEU A 120 -9.35 2.27 -4.18
C LEU A 120 -10.73 2.49 -4.80
N GLY A 121 -11.17 3.74 -4.80
CA GLY A 121 -12.33 4.20 -5.56
C GLY A 121 -13.68 4.11 -4.84
N ILE A 122 -13.74 3.46 -3.69
CA ILE A 122 -14.93 3.38 -2.84
C ILE A 122 -14.65 4.17 -1.56
N ASP A 123 -15.66 4.82 -1.02
CA ASP A 123 -15.53 5.57 0.23
C ASP A 123 -14.87 4.72 1.32
N ARG A 124 -13.92 5.33 2.04
CA ARG A 124 -13.09 4.65 3.05
C ARG A 124 -13.91 3.98 4.14
N ASP A 125 -14.97 4.66 4.60
CA ASP A 125 -15.81 4.20 5.70
C ASP A 125 -16.84 3.15 5.25
N THR A 126 -16.94 2.88 3.93
CA THR A 126 -17.77 1.78 3.42
C THR A 126 -17.14 0.43 3.77
N ASP A 127 -17.96 -0.50 4.23
CA ASP A 127 -17.52 -1.86 4.53
C ASP A 127 -16.98 -2.61 3.32
N LEU A 128 -16.09 -3.56 3.58
CA LEU A 128 -15.64 -4.49 2.58
C LEU A 128 -16.76 -5.50 2.26
N THR A 129 -17.04 -5.66 0.98
CA THR A 129 -18.04 -6.63 0.51
C THR A 129 -17.49 -7.47 -0.64
N THR A 130 -18.00 -8.67 -0.79
CA THR A 130 -17.70 -9.59 -1.90
C THR A 130 -17.89 -8.87 -3.24
N GLY A 131 -16.98 -9.09 -4.17
CA GLY A 131 -16.98 -8.48 -5.50
C GLY A 131 -16.28 -7.12 -5.59
N GLN A 132 -15.94 -6.46 -4.49
CA GLN A 132 -15.06 -5.28 -4.52
C GLN A 132 -13.64 -5.69 -4.92
N PHE A 133 -12.90 -4.77 -5.55
CA PHE A 133 -11.54 -5.04 -5.98
C PHE A 133 -10.51 -4.47 -5.02
N VAL A 134 -9.47 -5.26 -4.74
CA VAL A 134 -8.33 -4.87 -3.91
C VAL A 134 -7.01 -5.12 -4.63
N THR A 135 -5.98 -4.41 -4.21
CA THR A 135 -4.59 -4.64 -4.60
C THR A 135 -3.81 -5.01 -3.36
N SER A 136 -3.08 -6.12 -3.42
CA SER A 136 -2.31 -6.63 -2.29
C SER A 136 -0.81 -6.53 -2.56
N TYR A 137 -0.07 -5.99 -1.60
CA TYR A 137 1.37 -5.84 -1.61
C TYR A 137 1.97 -6.72 -0.52
N PRO A 138 2.64 -7.84 -0.86
CA PRO A 138 3.37 -8.61 0.13
C PRO A 138 4.54 -7.77 0.66
N CYS A 139 4.68 -7.70 1.97
CA CYS A 139 5.67 -6.84 2.60
C CYS A 139 6.25 -7.42 3.88
N GLU A 140 7.41 -6.90 4.24
CA GLU A 140 8.06 -7.09 5.53
C GLU A 140 8.27 -5.74 6.19
N CYS A 141 7.94 -5.64 7.46
CA CYS A 141 8.08 -4.42 8.25
C CYS A 141 9.56 -4.21 8.63
N GLY A 142 10.14 -3.08 8.24
CA GLY A 142 11.48 -2.66 8.63
C GLY A 142 11.55 -2.06 10.03
N PRO A 143 12.68 -1.44 10.42
CA PRO A 143 12.83 -0.74 11.68
C PRO A 143 11.85 0.43 11.83
N GLN A 144 11.40 0.66 13.05
CA GLN A 144 10.54 1.78 13.45
C GLN A 144 11.39 2.93 13.95
N LEU A 145 11.10 4.15 13.51
CA LEU A 145 11.74 5.37 13.97
C LEU A 145 10.69 6.37 14.42
N GLU A 146 10.77 6.81 15.67
CA GLU A 146 9.93 7.89 16.19
C GLU A 146 10.41 9.23 15.66
N VAL A 147 9.51 10.01 15.09
CA VAL A 147 9.81 11.32 14.52
C VAL A 147 8.69 12.28 14.88
N PRO A 148 9.01 13.50 15.38
CA PRO A 148 8.03 14.56 15.45
C PRO A 148 7.71 15.05 14.03
N GLU A 149 6.43 15.19 13.69
CA GLU A 149 6.01 15.68 12.36
C GLU A 149 6.17 17.19 12.18
N GLY A 150 6.89 17.85 13.05
CA GLY A 150 7.24 19.26 13.00
C GLY A 150 7.07 19.97 14.35
N ASP A 151 7.38 21.25 14.38
CA ASP A 151 7.31 22.10 15.59
C ASP A 151 6.08 23.01 15.60
N ALA A 152 5.18 22.87 14.63
CA ALA A 152 3.97 23.68 14.52
C ALA A 152 2.90 23.23 15.52
N GLU A 153 2.06 24.15 15.94
CA GLU A 153 0.86 23.84 16.71
C GLU A 153 -0.03 22.84 15.94
N GLY A 154 -0.28 21.67 16.52
CA GLY A 154 -0.98 20.58 15.88
C GLY A 154 -0.07 19.54 15.20
N ALA A 155 1.26 19.65 15.33
CA ALA A 155 2.18 18.60 14.93
C ALA A 155 1.96 17.33 15.78
N GLU A 156 1.98 16.17 15.12
CA GLU A 156 1.79 14.88 15.76
C GLU A 156 3.12 14.13 15.87
N ILE A 157 3.22 13.23 16.83
CA ILE A 157 4.32 12.25 16.86
C ILE A 157 3.95 11.14 15.90
N ALA A 158 4.89 10.82 15.02
CA ALA A 158 4.73 9.75 14.04
C ALA A 158 5.83 8.71 14.14
N ILE A 159 5.51 7.51 13.72
CA ILE A 159 6.50 6.49 13.38
C ILE A 159 6.73 6.54 11.87
N VAL A 160 8.00 6.57 11.51
CA VAL A 160 8.47 6.37 10.14
C VAL A 160 9.04 4.97 10.02
N GLN A 161 8.54 4.21 9.05
CA GLN A 161 8.93 2.81 8.87
C GLN A 161 8.98 2.45 7.38
N THR A 162 10.04 1.78 6.96
CA THR A 162 10.15 1.25 5.60
C THR A 162 9.49 -0.12 5.52
N PHE A 163 8.67 -0.32 4.50
CA PHE A 163 8.11 -1.63 4.18
C PHE A 163 8.81 -2.19 2.94
N ALA A 164 9.55 -3.28 3.14
CA ALA A 164 10.19 -3.98 2.02
C ALA A 164 9.15 -4.85 1.30
N GLN A 165 9.06 -4.72 -0.02
CA GLN A 165 8.20 -5.61 -0.78
C GLN A 165 8.89 -6.97 -0.96
N THR A 166 8.23 -8.05 -0.51
CA THR A 166 8.79 -9.41 -0.48
C THR A 166 8.35 -10.31 -1.63
N GLY A 167 7.47 -9.80 -2.50
CA GLY A 167 6.97 -10.59 -3.64
C GLY A 167 6.14 -9.77 -4.62
N PRO A 168 5.61 -10.39 -5.66
CA PRO A 168 4.81 -9.71 -6.66
C PRO A 168 3.50 -9.19 -6.06
N LYS A 169 3.12 -7.97 -6.44
CA LYS A 169 1.80 -7.41 -6.09
C LYS A 169 0.69 -8.11 -6.87
N SER A 170 -0.46 -8.28 -6.24
CA SER A 170 -1.69 -8.72 -6.90
C SER A 170 -2.61 -7.53 -7.12
N ILE A 171 -2.91 -7.20 -8.37
CA ILE A 171 -3.63 -5.98 -8.73
C ILE A 171 -5.06 -6.30 -9.10
N LYS A 172 -6.01 -5.53 -8.54
CA LYS A 172 -7.43 -5.57 -8.92
C LYS A 172 -8.02 -6.98 -8.85
N VAL A 173 -7.80 -7.66 -7.73
CA VAL A 173 -8.39 -8.98 -7.46
C VAL A 173 -9.71 -8.77 -6.72
N ALA A 174 -10.76 -9.50 -7.13
CA ALA A 174 -12.08 -9.44 -6.51
C ALA A 174 -12.07 -10.11 -5.13
N LEU A 175 -12.72 -9.48 -4.15
CA LEU A 175 -12.95 -10.07 -2.84
C LEU A 175 -13.93 -11.23 -2.94
N LEU A 176 -13.57 -12.33 -2.32
CA LEU A 176 -14.41 -13.49 -2.11
C LEU A 176 -15.16 -13.41 -0.78
N ALA A 177 -16.13 -14.26 -0.60
CA ALA A 177 -16.91 -14.35 0.64
C ALA A 177 -16.04 -14.77 1.84
#